data_859d37c48e474e92bd69f63b7a30b542
#
_entry.id   859d37c48e474e92bd69f63b7a30b542
#
_cell.length_a   1.000
_cell.length_b   1.000
_cell.length_c   1.000
_cell.angle_alpha   90.00
_cell.angle_beta   90.00
_cell.angle_gamma   90.00
#
_symmetry.space_group_name_H-M   'P 1'
#
loop_
_entity.id
_entity.type
_entity.pdbx_description
1 polymer ?
#
loop_
_entity_poly.entity_id
_entity_poly.type
_entity_poly.pdbx_seq_one_letter_code
_entity_poly.pdbx_strand_id
1 'polypeptide(L)'
;FIGDPAMKLAIPKPNIQITEINDIPINEFLDALQGLSSVKIEGQIEDEFGNKIDDYSGELVTTVFDKNIERSTLANDGTSQNDSPIILDFTTLGEVLFRGKSSIENGDFSVNFIVPRDVVMDVDYGKISFYSKSTSSLMDQNGYNLDVLIGGINENAAEDNIGPEIELFMNDEAFISGGITNENPNLLVKLFDQNGINTSSGIGHDIVAVLDGDVANSFRLNDYYQAN
;
A
#
# COMPACT_ATOMS: atom_id res chain seq x y z
N PHE A 1 -0.51 -27.30 20.23
CA PHE A 1 -1.70 -26.69 19.64
C PHE A 1 -2.84 -26.85 20.65
N ILE A 2 -3.35 -25.73 21.17
CA ILE A 2 -4.48 -25.76 22.11
C ILE A 2 -5.66 -25.12 21.37
N GLY A 3 -6.68 -25.92 21.03
CA GLY A 3 -7.88 -25.46 20.33
C GLY A 3 -8.85 -26.62 20.12
N ASP A 4 -10.10 -26.30 19.80
CA ASP A 4 -11.09 -27.29 19.44
C ASP A 4 -10.81 -27.80 18.02
N PRO A 5 -10.50 -29.11 17.83
CA PRO A 5 -10.21 -29.65 16.50
C PRO A 5 -11.45 -29.65 15.57
N ALA A 6 -12.63 -29.39 16.08
CA ALA A 6 -13.86 -29.27 15.28
C ALA A 6 -14.11 -27.82 14.81
N MET A 7 -13.35 -26.84 15.32
CA MET A 7 -13.47 -25.44 14.87
C MET A 7 -12.86 -25.26 13.49
N LYS A 8 -13.64 -24.76 12.55
CA LYS A 8 -13.12 -24.26 11.27
C LYS A 8 -12.62 -22.85 11.45
N LEU A 9 -11.43 -22.55 10.93
CA LEU A 9 -10.95 -21.16 10.81
C LEU A 9 -11.88 -20.40 9.89
N ALA A 10 -12.36 -19.26 10.35
CA ALA A 10 -13.06 -18.30 9.49
C ALA A 10 -12.01 -17.60 8.61
N ILE A 11 -11.74 -18.18 7.44
CA ILE A 11 -10.87 -17.56 6.45
C ILE A 11 -11.77 -16.66 5.61
N PRO A 12 -11.60 -15.33 5.65
CA PRO A 12 -12.41 -14.43 4.83
C PRO A 12 -12.15 -14.70 3.35
N LYS A 13 -13.21 -14.64 2.54
CA LYS A 13 -13.08 -14.67 1.09
C LYS A 13 -12.63 -13.30 0.62
N PRO A 14 -11.76 -13.20 -0.40
CA PRO A 14 -11.40 -11.92 -0.99
C PRO A 14 -12.60 -11.38 -1.78
N ASN A 15 -13.11 -10.23 -1.33
CA ASN A 15 -14.30 -9.58 -1.87
C ASN A 15 -13.99 -8.21 -2.49
N ILE A 16 -12.73 -7.81 -2.54
CA ILE A 16 -12.26 -6.59 -3.21
C ILE A 16 -11.55 -7.03 -4.46
N GLN A 17 -12.06 -6.64 -5.62
CA GLN A 17 -11.53 -7.05 -6.92
C GLN A 17 -11.06 -5.86 -7.73
N ILE A 18 -9.94 -6.03 -8.44
CA ILE A 18 -9.48 -5.07 -9.45
C ILE A 18 -10.29 -5.30 -10.71
N THR A 19 -10.82 -4.23 -11.28
CA THR A 19 -11.50 -4.26 -12.59
C THR A 19 -10.59 -3.78 -13.71
N GLU A 20 -9.81 -2.72 -13.45
CA GLU A 20 -8.94 -2.09 -14.44
C GLU A 20 -7.63 -1.62 -13.83
N ILE A 21 -6.59 -1.60 -14.66
CA ILE A 21 -5.30 -0.93 -14.38
C ILE A 21 -4.99 -0.03 -15.56
N ASN A 22 -4.80 1.27 -15.31
CA ASN A 22 -4.54 2.28 -16.33
C ASN A 22 -5.59 2.28 -17.46
N ASP A 23 -6.86 2.19 -17.10
CA ASP A 23 -8.02 2.13 -18.01
C ASP A 23 -8.04 0.87 -18.92
N ILE A 24 -7.24 -0.16 -18.57
CA ILE A 24 -7.19 -1.46 -19.26
C ILE A 24 -7.84 -2.51 -18.34
N PRO A 25 -8.86 -3.26 -18.80
CA PRO A 25 -9.46 -4.34 -18.03
C PRO A 25 -8.42 -5.34 -17.52
N ILE A 26 -8.56 -5.77 -16.25
CA ILE A 26 -7.53 -6.60 -15.57
C ILE A 26 -7.20 -7.88 -16.34
N ASN A 27 -8.16 -8.48 -17.03
CA ASN A 27 -7.95 -9.68 -17.84
C ASN A 27 -7.22 -9.42 -19.16
N GLU A 28 -7.04 -8.17 -19.56
CA GLU A 28 -6.31 -7.72 -20.76
C GLU A 28 -5.00 -7.01 -20.40
N PHE A 29 -4.80 -6.69 -19.12
CA PHE A 29 -3.60 -6.01 -18.63
C PHE A 29 -2.42 -6.99 -18.57
N LEU A 30 -1.44 -6.81 -19.44
CA LEU A 30 -0.27 -7.69 -19.58
C LEU A 30 1.05 -6.95 -19.28
N ASP A 31 1.00 -5.63 -19.12
CA ASP A 31 2.18 -4.82 -18.86
C ASP A 31 2.65 -4.95 -17.41
N ALA A 32 3.94 -4.69 -17.19
CA ALA A 32 4.47 -4.60 -15.83
C ALA A 32 4.29 -3.19 -15.27
N LEU A 33 4.04 -3.08 -13.96
CA LEU A 33 4.13 -1.83 -13.22
C LEU A 33 5.62 -1.45 -13.11
N GLN A 34 6.04 -0.52 -13.95
CA GLN A 34 7.44 -0.10 -14.04
C GLN A 34 7.74 1.05 -13.09
N GLY A 35 8.97 1.09 -12.56
CA GLY A 35 9.44 2.23 -11.78
C GLY A 35 9.27 3.55 -12.52
N LEU A 36 8.89 4.60 -11.81
CA LEU A 36 8.56 5.94 -12.33
C LEU A 36 7.28 6.01 -13.19
N SER A 37 6.50 4.94 -13.28
CA SER A 37 5.21 4.98 -13.97
C SER A 37 4.10 5.39 -13.03
N SER A 38 3.19 6.23 -13.52
CA SER A 38 1.89 6.45 -12.88
C SER A 38 1.02 5.22 -13.05
N VAL A 39 0.40 4.79 -11.98
CA VAL A 39 -0.50 3.64 -11.95
C VAL A 39 -1.84 4.08 -11.38
N LYS A 40 -2.91 3.79 -12.10
CA LYS A 40 -4.29 3.93 -11.65
C LYS A 40 -4.89 2.53 -11.53
N ILE A 41 -5.33 2.16 -10.34
CA ILE A 41 -6.04 0.90 -10.09
C ILE A 41 -7.49 1.23 -9.80
N GLU A 42 -8.39 0.63 -10.54
CA GLU A 42 -9.83 0.71 -10.30
C GLU A 42 -10.37 -0.67 -9.92
N GLY A 43 -11.41 -0.67 -9.10
CA GLY A 43 -11.99 -1.92 -8.65
C GLY A 43 -13.30 -1.73 -7.92
N GLN A 44 -13.83 -2.84 -7.46
CA GLN A 44 -15.15 -2.90 -6.81
C GLN A 44 -15.16 -3.83 -5.60
N ILE A 45 -16.15 -3.59 -4.74
CA ILE A 45 -16.48 -4.46 -3.61
C ILE A 45 -17.55 -5.44 -4.06
N GLU A 46 -17.34 -6.72 -3.80
CA GLU A 46 -18.25 -7.79 -4.20
C GLU A 46 -18.82 -8.54 -2.99
N ASP A 47 -19.95 -9.17 -3.19
CA ASP A 47 -20.53 -10.14 -2.26
C ASP A 47 -19.87 -11.54 -2.42
N GLU A 48 -20.30 -12.51 -1.63
CA GLU A 48 -19.78 -13.88 -1.70
C GLU A 48 -20.10 -14.60 -3.04
N PHE A 49 -20.97 -14.03 -3.88
CA PHE A 49 -21.39 -14.55 -5.17
C PHE A 49 -20.72 -13.83 -6.35
N GLY A 50 -19.89 -12.79 -6.08
CA GLY A 50 -19.22 -12.00 -7.10
C GLY A 50 -20.08 -10.87 -7.69
N ASN A 51 -21.16 -10.48 -7.00
CA ASN A 51 -21.93 -9.31 -7.42
C ASN A 51 -21.43 -8.07 -6.68
N LYS A 52 -21.34 -6.95 -7.39
CA LYS A 52 -20.98 -5.67 -6.80
C LYS A 52 -21.97 -5.26 -5.70
N ILE A 53 -21.46 -4.72 -4.60
CA ILE A 53 -22.25 -4.16 -3.49
C ILE A 53 -22.40 -2.65 -3.70
N ASP A 54 -23.45 -2.22 -4.38
CA ASP A 54 -23.66 -0.81 -4.80
C ASP A 54 -23.89 0.16 -3.63
N ASP A 55 -24.26 -0.30 -2.45
CA ASP A 55 -24.51 0.52 -1.27
C ASP A 55 -23.32 0.53 -0.30
N TYR A 56 -22.18 -0.08 -0.67
CA TYR A 56 -20.98 -0.07 0.16
C TYR A 56 -20.22 1.25 -0.02
N SER A 57 -20.02 1.96 1.09
CA SER A 57 -19.17 3.15 1.17
C SER A 57 -18.22 3.03 2.34
N GLY A 58 -16.98 3.47 2.17
CA GLY A 58 -15.97 3.29 3.19
C GLY A 58 -14.59 3.84 2.85
N GLU A 59 -13.62 3.43 3.65
CA GLU A 59 -12.21 3.68 3.45
C GLU A 59 -11.53 2.39 2.97
N LEU A 60 -10.73 2.48 1.92
CA LEU A 60 -9.87 1.41 1.40
C LEU A 60 -8.42 1.69 1.78
N VAL A 61 -7.73 0.68 2.27
CA VAL A 61 -6.27 0.66 2.41
C VAL A 61 -5.72 -0.26 1.32
N THR A 62 -4.89 0.29 0.45
CA THR A 62 -4.19 -0.45 -0.60
C THR A 62 -2.71 -0.55 -0.25
N THR A 63 -2.14 -1.74 -0.36
CA THR A 63 -0.70 -1.96 -0.21
C THR A 63 -0.20 -2.76 -1.42
N VAL A 64 0.80 -2.21 -2.11
CA VAL A 64 1.47 -2.86 -3.25
C VAL A 64 2.84 -3.32 -2.78
N PHE A 65 3.11 -4.60 -2.95
CA PHE A 65 4.39 -5.23 -2.62
C PHE A 65 5.12 -5.60 -3.89
N ASP A 66 6.42 -5.39 -3.89
CA ASP A 66 7.32 -5.92 -4.92
C ASP A 66 7.33 -7.46 -4.89
N LYS A 67 8.11 -8.04 -5.75
CA LYS A 67 8.28 -9.49 -5.89
C LYS A 67 8.71 -10.15 -4.59
N ASN A 68 8.31 -11.38 -4.40
CA ASN A 68 8.77 -12.19 -3.28
C ASN A 68 10.30 -12.31 -3.25
N ILE A 69 10.84 -12.33 -2.03
CA ILE A 69 12.29 -12.48 -1.79
C ILE A 69 12.54 -13.87 -1.23
N GLU A 70 13.40 -14.64 -1.90
CA GLU A 70 13.89 -15.90 -1.38
C GLU A 70 14.94 -15.67 -0.30
N ARG A 71 14.81 -16.40 0.77
CA ARG A 71 15.68 -16.33 1.94
C ARG A 71 15.99 -17.72 2.45
N SER A 72 17.11 -17.85 3.16
CA SER A 72 17.51 -19.08 3.83
C SER A 72 17.77 -18.81 5.30
N THR A 73 17.51 -19.82 6.13
CA THR A 73 17.88 -19.74 7.55
C THR A 73 19.40 -19.71 7.72
N LEU A 74 19.88 -19.06 8.77
CA LEU A 74 21.33 -18.90 9.03
C LEU A 74 21.99 -20.18 9.55
N ALA A 75 21.20 -21.21 9.89
CA ALA A 75 21.68 -22.47 10.49
C ALA A 75 22.59 -22.26 11.73
N ASN A 76 22.32 -21.21 12.52
CA ASN A 76 23.13 -20.78 13.66
C ASN A 76 22.62 -21.29 15.02
N ASP A 77 21.62 -22.17 15.01
CA ASP A 77 20.98 -22.78 16.19
C ASP A 77 21.70 -24.05 16.67
N GLY A 78 22.74 -24.50 15.94
CA GLY A 78 23.50 -25.72 16.24
C GLY A 78 22.78 -27.01 15.84
N THR A 79 21.61 -26.94 15.18
CA THR A 79 20.95 -28.14 14.67
C THR A 79 21.65 -28.64 13.40
N SER A 80 21.85 -29.98 13.32
CA SER A 80 22.46 -30.61 12.17
C SER A 80 21.79 -31.92 11.84
N GLN A 81 21.82 -32.31 10.57
CA GLN A 81 21.42 -33.60 10.07
C GLN A 81 22.60 -34.18 9.26
N ASN A 82 23.04 -35.39 9.61
CA ASN A 82 24.21 -36.04 8.99
C ASN A 82 25.47 -35.14 9.01
N ASP A 83 25.75 -34.52 10.15
CA ASP A 83 26.86 -33.58 10.37
C ASP A 83 26.85 -32.31 9.49
N SER A 84 25.75 -32.01 8.83
CA SER A 84 25.55 -30.80 8.06
C SER A 84 24.51 -29.89 8.72
N PRO A 85 24.72 -28.57 8.78
CA PRO A 85 23.74 -27.62 9.28
C PRO A 85 22.40 -27.74 8.49
N ILE A 86 21.28 -27.63 9.21
CA ILE A 86 19.96 -27.61 8.56
C ILE A 86 19.67 -26.21 8.08
N ILE A 87 19.68 -26.03 6.75
CA ILE A 87 19.29 -24.79 6.09
C ILE A 87 17.90 -24.99 5.49
N LEU A 88 16.97 -24.08 5.81
CA LEU A 88 15.63 -24.07 5.25
C LEU A 88 15.48 -22.83 4.38
N ASP A 89 15.08 -23.05 3.14
CA ASP A 89 14.73 -21.98 2.22
C ASP A 89 13.25 -21.59 2.43
N PHE A 90 12.96 -20.30 2.41
CA PHE A 90 11.61 -19.76 2.56
C PHE A 90 11.48 -18.45 1.79
N THR A 91 10.23 -18.09 1.50
CA THR A 91 9.92 -16.86 0.77
C THR A 91 9.28 -15.85 1.70
N THR A 92 9.69 -14.60 1.58
CA THR A 92 9.05 -13.45 2.26
C THR A 92 8.43 -12.52 1.23
N LEU A 93 7.47 -11.71 1.66
CA LEU A 93 6.96 -10.63 0.83
C LEU A 93 8.10 -9.67 0.48
N GLY A 94 8.01 -9.09 -0.72
CA GLY A 94 8.91 -8.03 -1.16
C GLY A 94 8.71 -6.72 -0.41
N GLU A 95 9.49 -5.72 -0.79
CA GLU A 95 9.37 -4.35 -0.25
C GLU A 95 7.99 -3.76 -0.56
N VAL A 96 7.53 -2.85 0.29
CA VAL A 96 6.30 -2.10 0.03
C VAL A 96 6.60 -0.98 -0.95
N LEU A 97 6.01 -1.04 -2.14
CA LEU A 97 6.16 -0.01 -3.19
C LEU A 97 5.16 1.14 -2.99
N PHE A 98 3.97 0.81 -2.51
CA PHE A 98 2.94 1.80 -2.22
C PHE A 98 2.09 1.36 -1.04
N ARG A 99 1.72 2.31 -0.19
CA ARG A 99 0.67 2.16 0.82
C ARG A 99 -0.09 3.46 0.94
N GLY A 100 -1.38 3.40 0.73
CA GLY A 100 -2.23 4.57 0.80
C GLY A 100 -3.68 4.20 1.07
N LYS A 101 -4.47 5.24 1.36
CA LYS A 101 -5.90 5.14 1.57
C LYS A 101 -6.63 5.82 0.43
N SER A 102 -7.81 5.31 0.11
CA SER A 102 -8.76 5.94 -0.81
C SER A 102 -10.19 5.73 -0.33
N SER A 103 -11.12 6.50 -0.88
CA SER A 103 -12.54 6.34 -0.58
C SER A 103 -13.15 5.25 -1.45
N ILE A 104 -14.16 4.58 -0.88
CA ILE A 104 -15.06 3.71 -1.64
C ILE A 104 -16.42 4.39 -1.69
N GLU A 105 -16.96 4.56 -2.88
CA GLU A 105 -18.28 5.15 -3.11
C GLU A 105 -19.12 4.23 -4.02
N ASN A 106 -20.32 3.88 -3.60
CA ASN A 106 -21.22 3.00 -4.35
C ASN A 106 -20.56 1.67 -4.75
N GLY A 107 -19.70 1.13 -3.89
CA GLY A 107 -18.97 -0.11 -4.12
C GLY A 107 -17.75 0.00 -5.04
N ASP A 108 -17.48 1.16 -5.64
CA ASP A 108 -16.31 1.39 -6.50
C ASP A 108 -15.20 2.13 -5.76
N PHE A 109 -13.97 1.88 -6.19
CA PHE A 109 -12.79 2.61 -5.72
C PHE A 109 -11.82 2.91 -6.86
N SER A 110 -11.00 3.94 -6.66
CA SER A 110 -9.85 4.25 -7.51
C SER A 110 -8.66 4.61 -6.64
N VAL A 111 -7.48 4.13 -7.01
CA VAL A 111 -6.21 4.39 -6.33
C VAL A 111 -5.19 4.82 -7.37
N ASN A 112 -4.56 5.98 -7.14
CA ASN A 112 -3.49 6.49 -7.99
C ASN A 112 -2.19 6.56 -7.21
N PHE A 113 -1.10 6.10 -7.82
CA PHE A 113 0.24 6.21 -7.23
C PHE A 113 1.32 6.18 -8.31
N ILE A 114 2.55 6.53 -7.91
CA ILE A 114 3.73 6.37 -8.74
C ILE A 114 4.54 5.19 -8.20
N VAL A 115 4.97 4.29 -9.08
CA VAL A 115 5.89 3.21 -8.69
C VAL A 115 7.26 3.80 -8.37
N PRO A 116 7.86 3.54 -7.20
CA PRO A 116 9.16 4.07 -6.85
C PRO A 116 10.26 3.68 -7.86
N ARG A 117 11.26 4.56 -8.00
CA ARG A 117 12.37 4.34 -8.92
C ARG A 117 13.22 3.13 -8.57
N ASP A 118 13.30 2.79 -7.30
CA ASP A 118 14.13 1.72 -6.74
C ASP A 118 13.47 0.34 -6.74
N VAL A 119 12.37 0.18 -7.48
CA VAL A 119 11.80 -1.15 -7.75
C VAL A 119 12.84 -2.08 -8.37
N VAL A 120 12.83 -3.35 -7.98
CA VAL A 120 13.76 -4.34 -8.53
C VAL A 120 13.53 -4.49 -10.04
N MET A 121 14.62 -4.40 -10.84
CA MET A 121 14.56 -4.34 -12.30
C MET A 121 14.00 -5.61 -12.96
N ASP A 122 14.23 -6.77 -12.37
CA ASP A 122 13.67 -8.02 -12.88
C ASP A 122 12.14 -7.96 -12.82
N VAL A 123 11.47 -8.41 -13.89
CA VAL A 123 10.01 -8.43 -13.98
C VAL A 123 9.49 -9.76 -13.50
N ASP A 124 8.67 -9.74 -12.45
CA ASP A 124 7.99 -10.92 -11.94
C ASP A 124 6.72 -10.50 -11.19
N TYR A 125 5.94 -11.46 -10.72
CA TYR A 125 4.69 -11.23 -10.02
C TYR A 125 4.91 -10.58 -8.65
N GLY A 126 4.22 -9.46 -8.43
CA GLY A 126 4.11 -8.81 -7.15
C GLY A 126 2.81 -9.18 -6.43
N LYS A 127 2.47 -8.39 -5.42
CA LYS A 127 1.21 -8.56 -4.69
C LYS A 127 0.56 -7.21 -4.45
N ILE A 128 -0.73 -7.11 -4.76
CA ILE A 128 -1.57 -6.00 -4.32
C ILE A 128 -2.54 -6.53 -3.27
N SER A 129 -2.60 -5.86 -2.12
CA SER A 129 -3.44 -6.24 -0.99
C SER A 129 -4.37 -5.11 -0.63
N PHE A 130 -5.62 -5.44 -0.37
CA PHE A 130 -6.68 -4.51 -0.03
C PHE A 130 -7.33 -4.87 1.30
N TYR A 131 -7.64 -3.84 2.06
CA TYR A 131 -8.51 -3.93 3.22
C TYR A 131 -9.45 -2.73 3.24
N SER A 132 -10.73 -2.96 3.44
CA SER A 132 -11.70 -1.88 3.54
C SER A 132 -12.53 -1.97 4.80
N LYS A 133 -12.92 -0.80 5.28
CA LYS A 133 -13.82 -0.62 6.40
C LYS A 133 -14.99 0.25 5.98
N SER A 134 -16.20 -0.28 6.14
CA SER A 134 -17.41 0.49 5.86
C SER A 134 -17.58 1.64 6.85
N THR A 135 -18.07 2.79 6.38
CA THR A 135 -18.46 3.94 7.20
C THR A 135 -19.92 3.86 7.66
N SER A 136 -20.75 3.05 7.01
CA SER A 136 -22.19 2.94 7.29
C SER A 136 -22.58 1.66 8.02
N SER A 137 -21.70 0.67 8.11
CA SER A 137 -21.96 -0.63 8.70
C SER A 137 -20.73 -1.15 9.45
N LEU A 138 -20.88 -2.28 10.17
CA LEU A 138 -19.76 -2.99 10.81
C LEU A 138 -19.15 -4.05 9.88
N MET A 139 -19.18 -3.79 8.57
CA MET A 139 -18.63 -4.73 7.57
C MET A 139 -17.24 -4.31 7.15
N ASP A 140 -16.31 -5.25 7.28
CA ASP A 140 -14.96 -5.15 6.72
C ASP A 140 -14.88 -6.05 5.49
N GLN A 141 -14.09 -5.65 4.51
CA GLN A 141 -13.82 -6.45 3.33
C GLN A 141 -12.31 -6.53 3.09
N ASN A 142 -11.86 -7.58 2.45
CA ASN A 142 -10.48 -7.75 2.06
C ASN A 142 -10.37 -8.28 0.63
N GLY A 143 -9.21 -8.08 0.03
CA GLY A 143 -8.92 -8.60 -1.30
C GLY A 143 -7.43 -8.63 -1.55
N TYR A 144 -7.03 -9.34 -2.60
CA TYR A 144 -5.67 -9.33 -3.09
C TYR A 144 -5.62 -9.73 -4.55
N ASN A 145 -4.55 -9.30 -5.23
CA ASN A 145 -4.19 -9.76 -6.56
C ASN A 145 -2.72 -10.20 -6.55
N LEU A 146 -2.41 -11.33 -7.20
CA LEU A 146 -1.07 -11.92 -7.31
C LEU A 146 -0.61 -12.05 -8.76
N ASP A 147 -1.41 -11.59 -9.71
CA ASP A 147 -1.20 -11.80 -11.14
C ASP A 147 -0.66 -10.54 -11.85
N VAL A 148 -0.36 -9.47 -11.09
CA VAL A 148 0.20 -8.23 -11.64
C VAL A 148 1.71 -8.32 -11.66
N LEU A 149 2.29 -8.08 -12.85
CA LEU A 149 3.73 -8.02 -13.05
C LEU A 149 4.28 -6.68 -12.55
N ILE A 150 5.43 -6.73 -11.90
CA ILE A 150 6.13 -5.55 -11.36
C ILE A 150 7.62 -5.65 -11.73
N GLY A 151 8.21 -4.54 -12.14
CA GLY A 151 9.65 -4.46 -12.43
C GLY A 151 9.95 -3.69 -13.71
N GLY A 152 11.23 -3.48 -13.97
CA GLY A 152 11.68 -2.59 -15.03
C GLY A 152 11.56 -1.12 -14.64
N ILE A 153 11.92 -0.24 -15.56
CA ILE A 153 11.82 1.21 -15.38
C ILE A 153 11.20 1.85 -16.62
N ASN A 154 10.37 2.85 -16.43
CA ASN A 154 9.81 3.62 -17.50
C ASN A 154 10.88 4.62 -18.03
N GLU A 155 11.52 4.28 -19.13
CA GLU A 155 12.55 5.15 -19.75
C GLU A 155 11.99 6.47 -20.30
N ASN A 156 10.67 6.56 -20.46
CA ASN A 156 9.99 7.78 -20.93
C ASN A 156 9.42 8.63 -19.79
N ALA A 157 9.70 8.27 -18.53
CA ALA A 157 9.29 9.07 -17.39
C ALA A 157 9.93 10.47 -17.48
N ALA A 158 9.15 11.49 -17.15
CA ALA A 158 9.68 12.84 -17.07
C ALA A 158 10.81 12.94 -16.03
N GLU A 159 11.84 13.69 -16.30
CA GLU A 159 12.84 14.01 -15.27
C GLU A 159 12.15 14.85 -14.18
N ASP A 160 12.27 14.39 -12.96
CA ASP A 160 11.80 15.08 -11.77
C ASP A 160 12.98 15.53 -10.93
N ASN A 161 13.10 16.84 -10.77
CA ASN A 161 14.13 17.51 -9.98
C ASN A 161 13.51 18.51 -8.98
N ILE A 162 12.18 18.46 -8.81
CA ILE A 162 11.42 19.37 -7.95
C ILE A 162 10.76 18.47 -6.88
N GLY A 163 11.06 18.75 -5.62
CA GLY A 163 10.39 18.03 -4.53
C GLY A 163 8.95 18.52 -4.34
N PRO A 164 8.15 17.75 -3.56
CA PRO A 164 6.75 18.05 -3.36
C PRO A 164 6.52 19.39 -2.67
N GLU A 165 5.44 20.07 -3.05
CA GLU A 165 4.91 21.21 -2.32
C GLU A 165 4.21 20.70 -1.06
N ILE A 166 4.51 21.33 0.09
CA ILE A 166 4.01 20.91 1.40
C ILE A 166 3.27 22.07 2.04
N GLU A 167 1.99 21.87 2.34
CA GLU A 167 1.18 22.81 3.11
C GLU A 167 0.79 22.18 4.46
N LEU A 168 0.95 22.96 5.54
CA LEU A 168 0.68 22.52 6.91
C LEU A 168 -0.44 23.34 7.54
N PHE A 169 -1.41 22.65 8.09
CA PHE A 169 -2.53 23.27 8.79
C PHE A 169 -2.79 22.58 10.14
N MET A 170 -3.42 23.29 11.06
CA MET A 170 -3.92 22.72 12.31
C MET A 170 -5.45 22.63 12.26
N ASN A 171 -5.98 21.44 12.44
CA ASN A 171 -7.40 21.07 12.41
C ASN A 171 -8.04 21.13 11.02
N ASP A 172 -7.93 22.24 10.31
CA ASP A 172 -8.51 22.45 8.97
C ASP A 172 -7.72 23.49 8.15
N GLU A 173 -8.06 23.65 6.89
CA GLU A 173 -7.41 24.55 5.93
C GLU A 173 -7.63 26.03 6.22
N ALA A 174 -8.53 26.39 7.13
CA ALA A 174 -8.73 27.79 7.54
C ALA A 174 -7.64 28.26 8.52
N PHE A 175 -6.78 27.35 9.01
CA PHE A 175 -5.67 27.69 9.90
C PHE A 175 -4.67 28.60 9.20
N ILE A 176 -4.32 29.71 9.88
CA ILE A 176 -3.28 30.63 9.43
C ILE A 176 -2.01 30.41 10.26
N SER A 177 -0.87 30.28 9.61
CA SER A 177 0.43 30.09 10.26
C SER A 177 0.67 31.18 11.34
N GLY A 178 1.04 30.74 12.57
CA GLY A 178 1.17 31.60 13.74
C GLY A 178 -0.15 31.84 14.49
N GLY A 179 -1.25 31.27 14.04
CA GLY A 179 -2.56 31.31 14.72
C GLY A 179 -2.60 30.48 16.00
N ILE A 180 -3.66 30.64 16.76
CA ILE A 180 -3.93 29.89 17.99
C ILE A 180 -4.76 28.65 17.62
N THR A 181 -4.41 27.50 18.19
CA THR A 181 -5.16 26.26 18.07
C THR A 181 -5.62 25.74 19.44
N ASN A 182 -6.37 24.64 19.46
CA ASN A 182 -6.79 23.96 20.68
C ASN A 182 -5.65 23.16 21.33
N GLU A 183 -5.88 22.59 22.50
CA GLU A 183 -4.87 21.84 23.28
C GLU A 183 -4.46 20.50 22.60
N ASN A 184 -5.34 19.94 21.76
CA ASN A 184 -5.11 18.68 21.04
C ASN A 184 -5.47 18.88 19.56
N PRO A 185 -4.64 19.60 18.80
CA PRO A 185 -4.90 19.84 17.38
C PRO A 185 -4.60 18.61 16.54
N ASN A 186 -5.34 18.46 15.45
CA ASN A 186 -4.96 17.54 14.39
C ASN A 186 -4.02 18.25 13.42
N LEU A 187 -2.89 17.64 13.10
CA LEU A 187 -2.03 18.10 12.00
C LEU A 187 -2.65 17.65 10.68
N LEU A 188 -2.97 18.60 9.81
CA LEU A 188 -3.36 18.37 8.44
C LEU A 188 -2.20 18.76 7.52
N VAL A 189 -1.74 17.82 6.70
CA VAL A 189 -0.65 18.02 5.74
C VAL A 189 -1.21 17.77 4.34
N LYS A 190 -1.01 18.74 3.44
CA LYS A 190 -1.25 18.57 2.01
C LYS A 190 0.09 18.44 1.31
N LEU A 191 0.21 17.41 0.48
CA LEU A 191 1.37 17.15 -0.36
C LEU A 191 0.91 17.19 -1.82
N PHE A 192 1.61 17.95 -2.63
CA PHE A 192 1.37 18.02 -4.07
C PHE A 192 2.66 17.83 -4.83
N ASP A 193 2.67 16.91 -5.77
CA ASP A 193 3.77 16.67 -6.69
C ASP A 193 3.21 16.16 -8.02
N GLN A 194 3.67 16.72 -9.14
CA GLN A 194 3.22 16.31 -10.48
C GLN A 194 3.64 14.90 -10.84
N ASN A 195 4.74 14.44 -10.26
CA ASN A 195 5.28 13.10 -10.48
C ASN A 195 4.88 12.12 -9.36
N GLY A 196 3.99 12.55 -8.45
CA GLY A 196 3.43 11.76 -7.37
C GLY A 196 4.27 11.75 -6.09
N ILE A 197 3.63 11.33 -5.01
CA ILE A 197 4.27 11.24 -3.69
C ILE A 197 4.76 9.81 -3.49
N ASN A 198 6.05 9.65 -3.21
CA ASN A 198 6.60 8.36 -2.84
C ASN A 198 6.19 8.01 -1.41
N THR A 199 5.35 6.98 -1.27
CA THR A 199 4.86 6.47 0.02
C THR A 199 5.40 5.08 0.35
N SER A 200 6.40 4.60 -0.41
CA SER A 200 7.03 3.31 -0.15
C SER A 200 7.63 3.28 1.26
N SER A 201 7.64 2.11 1.86
CA SER A 201 8.30 1.92 3.16
C SER A 201 9.71 1.40 2.93
N GLY A 202 10.70 2.21 3.28
CA GLY A 202 12.10 1.83 3.14
C GLY A 202 13.00 2.92 3.69
N ILE A 203 14.29 2.66 3.77
CA ILE A 203 15.26 3.64 4.27
C ILE A 203 15.27 4.84 3.32
N GLY A 204 14.85 6.00 3.84
CA GLY A 204 14.87 7.27 3.10
C GLY A 204 13.57 7.63 2.35
N HIS A 205 12.50 6.80 2.47
CA HIS A 205 11.21 7.03 1.81
C HIS A 205 10.06 7.34 2.79
N ASP A 206 10.37 7.48 4.08
CA ASP A 206 9.34 7.82 5.06
C ASP A 206 8.90 9.28 4.93
N ILE A 207 7.58 9.50 4.96
CA ILE A 207 7.02 10.82 5.23
C ILE A 207 7.17 11.07 6.73
N VAL A 208 8.01 12.02 7.09
CA VAL A 208 8.40 12.25 8.49
C VAL A 208 8.02 13.65 8.93
N ALA A 209 7.34 13.76 10.08
CA ALA A 209 7.17 15.03 10.78
C ALA A 209 8.13 15.14 11.96
N VAL A 210 8.75 16.30 12.11
CA VAL A 210 9.63 16.66 13.22
C VAL A 210 9.02 17.85 13.96
N LEU A 211 8.66 17.65 15.21
CA LEU A 211 8.12 18.71 16.06
C LEU A 211 9.24 19.42 16.79
N ASP A 212 9.26 20.76 16.76
CA ASP A 212 10.24 21.62 17.46
C ASP A 212 11.71 21.27 17.20
N GLY A 213 12.00 20.63 16.07
CA GLY A 213 13.37 20.24 15.71
C GLY A 213 13.88 18.97 16.43
N ASP A 214 13.00 18.25 17.14
CA ASP A 214 13.36 16.99 17.81
C ASP A 214 13.41 15.82 16.81
N VAL A 215 14.52 15.69 16.12
CA VAL A 215 14.75 14.63 15.12
C VAL A 215 14.76 13.23 15.75
N ALA A 216 15.12 13.13 17.04
CA ALA A 216 15.19 11.84 17.73
C ALA A 216 13.79 11.23 17.98
N ASN A 217 12.76 12.08 18.08
CA ASN A 217 11.37 11.68 18.28
C ASN A 217 10.49 12.09 17.10
N SER A 218 10.93 11.81 15.90
CA SER A 218 10.17 12.08 14.69
C SER A 218 8.96 11.14 14.54
N PHE A 219 7.91 11.62 13.86
CA PHE A 219 6.68 10.89 13.60
C PHE A 219 6.66 10.40 12.15
N ARG A 220 6.46 9.10 11.94
CA ARG A 220 6.24 8.53 10.62
C ARG A 220 4.77 8.72 10.24
N LEU A 221 4.52 9.30 9.07
CA LEU A 221 3.19 9.68 8.60
C LEU A 221 2.67 8.83 7.43
N ASN A 222 3.44 7.88 6.90
CA ASN A 222 3.02 7.03 5.76
C ASN A 222 1.68 6.35 5.98
N ASP A 223 1.39 5.88 7.21
CA ASP A 223 0.13 5.20 7.53
C ASP A 223 -1.10 6.12 7.53
N TYR A 224 -0.90 7.44 7.51
CA TYR A 224 -1.95 8.45 7.48
C TYR A 224 -2.16 9.04 6.08
N TYR A 225 -1.30 8.69 5.12
CA TYR A 225 -1.38 9.19 3.76
C TYR A 225 -2.67 8.72 3.07
N GLN A 226 -3.36 9.67 2.44
CA GLN A 226 -4.52 9.43 1.59
C GLN A 226 -4.19 9.89 0.18
N ALA A 227 -4.29 8.99 -0.78
CA ALA A 227 -4.21 9.30 -2.21
C ALA A 227 -5.60 9.77 -2.67
N ASN A 228 -5.68 10.99 -3.19
CA ASN A 228 -6.89 11.59 -3.76
C ASN A 228 -6.73 11.77 -5.25
#